data_00cdccbdcb9181e156f75da03fdeb3a0
#
_entry.id   00cdccbdcb9181e156f75da03fdeb3a0
#
_cell.length_a   1.000
_cell.length_b   1.000
_cell.length_c   1.000
_cell.angle_alpha   90.00
_cell.angle_beta   90.00
_cell.angle_gamma   90.00
#
_symmetry.space_group_name_H-M   'P 1'
#
loop_
_entity.id
_entity.type
_entity.pdbx_description
1 polymer ?
#
loop_
_entity_poly.entity_id
_entity_poly.type
_entity_poly.pdbx_seq_one_letter_code
_entity_poly.pdbx_strand_id
1 'polypeptide(L)'
;MTTNVIIRKSDKEEVQSLLDYEMQAYILTVQGRDGYIDAKSGRQQAGEFNRYGAIEAVSATSAPALLSQVQEKLDQGYKLYTGALYLPYVTPTFLKLYVVKSEAFQAEDAKAIAKEVEAKYQADLDAHNDRVFAQEAEALKAEDAAIAAQLRAEDEQLVQAEFDKRVRERIRGSRAGAK
;
A
#
# COMPACT_ATOMS: atom_id res chain seq x y z
N MET A 1 13.67 -11.42 -20.51
CA MET A 1 13.70 -10.00 -20.08
C MET A 1 13.96 -10.02 -18.58
N THR A 2 15.19 -9.75 -18.17
CA THR A 2 15.56 -9.60 -16.75
C THR A 2 14.99 -8.29 -16.27
N THR A 3 13.85 -8.31 -15.60
CA THR A 3 13.40 -7.17 -14.80
C THR A 3 14.41 -6.96 -13.70
N ASN A 4 15.13 -5.86 -13.76
CA ASN A 4 16.05 -5.44 -12.72
C ASN A 4 15.22 -5.17 -11.45
N VAL A 5 15.08 -6.20 -10.63
CA VAL A 5 14.28 -6.16 -9.42
C VAL A 5 15.20 -5.60 -8.33
N ILE A 6 15.03 -4.30 -8.04
CA ILE A 6 15.91 -3.57 -7.13
C ILE A 6 15.24 -3.47 -5.76
N ILE A 7 15.95 -3.88 -4.72
CA ILE A 7 15.56 -3.64 -3.32
C ILE A 7 15.49 -2.13 -3.09
N ARG A 8 14.35 -1.65 -2.62
CA ARG A 8 14.17 -0.25 -2.25
C ARG A 8 14.68 0.00 -0.83
N LYS A 9 15.35 1.11 -0.66
CA LYS A 9 15.76 1.63 0.66
C LYS A 9 14.80 2.75 1.07
N SER A 10 14.70 2.97 2.38
CA SER A 10 13.94 4.09 2.91
C SER A 10 14.54 5.42 2.43
N ASP A 11 13.69 6.29 1.90
CA ASP A 11 14.03 7.62 1.42
C ASP A 11 13.26 8.66 2.26
N LYS A 12 13.99 9.57 2.90
CA LYS A 12 13.43 10.62 3.75
C LYS A 12 12.67 11.68 2.95
N GLU A 13 13.12 11.96 1.72
CA GLU A 13 12.47 12.94 0.86
C GLU A 13 11.11 12.42 0.39
N GLU A 14 11.03 11.13 0.08
CA GLU A 14 9.78 10.47 -0.29
C GLU A 14 8.78 10.47 0.88
N VAL A 15 9.23 10.14 2.09
CA VAL A 15 8.39 10.20 3.31
C VAL A 15 7.89 11.61 3.56
N GLN A 16 8.77 12.63 3.44
CA GLN A 16 8.39 14.02 3.63
C GLN A 16 7.35 14.47 2.59
N SER A 17 7.52 14.07 1.33
CA SER A 17 6.57 14.39 0.26
C SER A 17 5.19 13.78 0.51
N LEU A 18 5.15 12.52 1.01
CA LEU A 18 3.90 11.87 1.39
C LEU A 18 3.23 12.58 2.58
N LEU A 19 4.03 12.98 3.56
CA LEU A 19 3.53 13.72 4.71
C LEU A 19 2.96 15.08 4.31
N ASP A 20 3.66 15.81 3.45
CA ASP A 20 3.20 17.12 2.96
C ASP A 20 1.88 16.99 2.18
N TYR A 21 1.73 15.92 1.39
CA TYR A 21 0.50 15.61 0.67
C TYR A 21 -0.67 15.33 1.64
N GLU A 22 -0.46 14.48 2.64
CA GLU A 22 -1.49 14.17 3.65
C GLU A 22 -1.85 15.41 4.49
N MET A 23 -0.88 16.24 4.83
CA MET A 23 -1.13 17.50 5.56
C MET A 23 -1.91 18.51 4.73
N GLN A 24 -1.68 18.60 3.42
CA GLN A 24 -2.50 19.44 2.55
C GLN A 24 -3.95 18.94 2.49
N ALA A 25 -4.15 17.62 2.39
CA ALA A 25 -5.47 17.02 2.43
C ALA A 25 -6.15 17.27 3.79
N TYR A 26 -5.42 17.11 4.90
CA TYR A 26 -5.91 17.33 6.26
C TYR A 26 -6.52 18.72 6.47
N ILE A 27 -5.85 19.76 5.98
CA ILE A 27 -6.31 21.16 6.12
C ILE A 27 -7.69 21.38 5.48
N LEU A 28 -7.97 20.66 4.39
CA LEU A 28 -9.20 20.81 3.63
C LEU A 28 -10.29 19.77 4.02
N THR A 29 -9.95 18.83 4.89
CA THR A 29 -10.85 17.72 5.23
C THR A 29 -11.69 18.05 6.45
N VAL A 30 -12.98 17.71 6.38
CA VAL A 30 -13.87 17.70 7.56
C VAL A 30 -13.70 16.36 8.28
N GLN A 31 -13.35 16.42 9.55
CA GLN A 31 -13.29 15.23 10.41
C GLN A 31 -14.68 14.60 10.53
N GLY A 32 -14.76 13.30 10.37
CA GLY A 32 -16.01 12.58 10.52
C GLY A 32 -16.29 11.62 9.37
N ARG A 33 -17.56 11.35 9.16
CA ARG A 33 -18.03 10.33 8.22
C ARG A 33 -18.15 10.91 6.82
N ASP A 34 -17.37 10.37 5.90
CA ASP A 34 -17.54 10.64 4.46
C ASP A 34 -18.42 9.59 3.81
N GLY A 35 -19.29 10.05 2.91
CA GLY A 35 -19.97 9.16 1.98
C GLY A 35 -19.08 8.88 0.77
N TYR A 36 -19.00 7.64 0.34
CA TYR A 36 -18.34 7.27 -0.90
C TYR A 36 -19.30 6.49 -1.82
N ILE A 37 -18.98 6.49 -3.09
CA ILE A 37 -19.69 5.67 -4.06
C ILE A 37 -18.95 4.34 -4.17
N ASP A 38 -19.61 3.25 -3.77
CA ASP A 38 -19.07 1.92 -3.95
C ASP A 38 -18.94 1.59 -5.44
N ALA A 39 -17.71 1.33 -5.88
CA ALA A 39 -17.40 1.06 -7.28
C ALA A 39 -18.10 -0.20 -7.84
N LYS A 40 -18.48 -1.14 -6.98
CA LYS A 40 -19.16 -2.39 -7.40
C LYS A 40 -20.67 -2.23 -7.54
N SER A 41 -21.28 -1.52 -6.60
CA SER A 41 -22.76 -1.35 -6.58
C SER A 41 -23.24 -0.05 -7.18
N GLY A 42 -22.37 0.93 -7.41
CA GLY A 42 -22.70 2.29 -7.84
C GLY A 42 -23.56 3.07 -6.84
N ARG A 43 -23.74 2.55 -5.63
CA ARG A 43 -24.57 3.16 -4.59
C ARG A 43 -23.73 3.96 -3.62
N GLN A 44 -24.28 5.08 -3.18
CA GLN A 44 -23.66 5.86 -2.11
C GLN A 44 -23.76 5.07 -0.80
N GLN A 45 -22.61 4.81 -0.20
CA GLN A 45 -22.49 4.16 1.10
C GLN A 45 -21.90 5.15 2.11
N ALA A 46 -22.20 4.93 3.40
CA ALA A 46 -21.53 5.65 4.46
C ALA A 46 -20.08 5.17 4.51
N GLY A 47 -19.14 6.09 4.27
CA GLY A 47 -17.71 5.81 4.32
C GLY A 47 -17.19 5.53 5.72
N GLU A 48 -15.94 5.17 5.77
CA GLU A 48 -15.18 5.18 7.01
C GLU A 48 -15.12 6.63 7.56
N PHE A 49 -14.92 6.73 8.87
CA PHE A 49 -14.69 8.04 9.46
C PHE A 49 -13.34 8.58 8.98
N ASN A 50 -13.33 9.78 8.44
CA ASN A 50 -12.12 10.57 8.34
C ASN A 50 -11.61 10.85 9.76
N ARG A 51 -10.65 10.07 10.19
CA ARG A 51 -10.14 10.11 11.56
C ARG A 51 -9.51 11.46 11.87
N TYR A 52 -8.88 12.06 10.88
CA TYR A 52 -8.23 13.35 10.99
C TYR A 52 -8.76 14.33 9.95
N GLY A 53 -9.00 15.54 10.38
CA GLY A 53 -9.37 16.68 9.56
C GLY A 53 -9.25 17.95 10.40
N ALA A 54 -8.77 19.04 9.79
CA ALA A 54 -8.63 20.33 10.46
C ALA A 54 -9.99 20.99 10.70
N ILE A 55 -11.02 20.55 10.00
CA ILE A 55 -12.36 21.13 10.07
C ILE A 55 -13.29 20.15 10.77
N GLU A 56 -14.10 20.63 11.71
CA GLU A 56 -15.16 19.86 12.35
C GLU A 56 -16.53 20.42 12.00
N ALA A 57 -17.49 19.51 11.81
CA ALA A 57 -18.88 19.88 11.64
C ALA A 57 -19.59 19.88 13.00
N VAL A 58 -20.18 21.00 13.37
CA VAL A 58 -21.05 21.15 14.54
C VAL A 58 -22.49 21.18 14.06
N SER A 59 -23.34 20.31 14.58
CA SER A 59 -24.73 20.20 14.12
C SER A 59 -25.69 20.05 15.30
N ALA A 60 -26.86 20.68 15.18
CA ALA A 60 -27.91 20.61 16.18
C ALA A 60 -29.29 20.71 15.52
N THR A 61 -30.33 20.36 16.27
CA THR A 61 -31.73 20.44 15.83
C THR A 61 -32.38 21.78 16.21
N SER A 62 -31.69 22.63 16.97
CA SER A 62 -32.17 23.96 17.35
C SER A 62 -31.04 24.97 17.37
N ALA A 63 -31.36 26.23 17.09
CA ALA A 63 -30.36 27.31 17.09
C ALA A 63 -29.70 27.55 18.47
N PRO A 64 -30.42 27.55 19.60
CA PRO A 64 -29.76 27.68 20.91
C PRO A 64 -28.76 26.55 21.18
N ALA A 65 -29.10 25.30 20.86
CA ALA A 65 -28.19 24.15 21.02
C ALA A 65 -26.95 24.28 20.13
N LEU A 66 -27.12 24.71 18.88
CA LEU A 66 -25.99 24.94 17.97
C LEU A 66 -25.06 26.03 18.50
N LEU A 67 -25.63 27.16 18.94
CA LEU A 67 -24.83 28.27 19.49
C LEU A 67 -24.06 27.87 20.74
N SER A 68 -24.67 27.07 21.63
CA SER A 68 -24.00 26.54 22.81
C SER A 68 -22.80 25.66 22.46
N GLN A 69 -23.00 24.73 21.50
CA GLN A 69 -21.92 23.86 21.05
C GLN A 69 -20.80 24.61 20.33
N VAL A 70 -21.16 25.61 19.51
CA VAL A 70 -20.18 26.46 18.83
C VAL A 70 -19.40 27.28 19.85
N GLN A 71 -20.06 27.86 20.85
CA GLN A 71 -19.39 28.62 21.92
C GLN A 71 -18.40 27.73 22.69
N GLU A 72 -18.80 26.52 23.05
CA GLU A 72 -17.91 25.53 23.69
C GLU A 72 -16.66 25.25 22.88
N LYS A 73 -16.81 25.11 21.56
CA LYS A 73 -15.66 24.92 20.65
C LYS A 73 -14.77 26.17 20.58
N LEU A 74 -15.37 27.34 20.50
CA LEU A 74 -14.61 28.61 20.50
C LEU A 74 -13.82 28.79 21.80
N ASP A 75 -14.39 28.43 22.94
CA ASP A 75 -13.73 28.46 24.25
C ASP A 75 -12.53 27.49 24.31
N GLN A 76 -12.56 26.41 23.54
CA GLN A 76 -11.44 25.46 23.32
C GLN A 76 -10.40 25.98 22.31
N GLY A 77 -10.56 27.20 21.80
CA GLY A 77 -9.64 27.81 20.83
C GLY A 77 -9.89 27.46 19.35
N TYR A 78 -11.03 26.85 19.06
CA TYR A 78 -11.45 26.65 17.65
C TYR A 78 -11.81 28.02 17.04
N LYS A 79 -11.81 28.07 15.71
CA LYS A 79 -12.22 29.23 14.95
C LYS A 79 -13.39 28.88 14.04
N LEU A 80 -14.31 29.81 13.78
CA LEU A 80 -15.35 29.58 12.79
C LEU A 80 -14.72 29.40 11.40
N TYR A 81 -15.20 28.41 10.68
CA TYR A 81 -14.77 28.22 9.30
C TYR A 81 -15.47 29.24 8.38
N THR A 82 -14.68 30.02 7.67
CA THR A 82 -15.17 31.07 6.74
C THR A 82 -14.84 30.78 5.29
N GLY A 83 -14.33 29.59 5.00
CA GLY A 83 -13.99 29.19 3.62
C GLY A 83 -15.22 28.89 2.78
N ALA A 84 -15.04 28.88 1.46
CA ALA A 84 -16.14 28.63 0.50
C ALA A 84 -16.41 27.14 0.25
N LEU A 85 -15.56 26.22 0.72
CA LEU A 85 -15.68 24.81 0.41
C LEU A 85 -16.85 24.14 1.18
N TYR A 86 -17.06 24.55 2.42
CA TYR A 86 -18.12 24.04 3.28
C TYR A 86 -19.02 25.18 3.76
N LEU A 87 -20.23 25.24 3.23
CA LEU A 87 -21.20 26.26 3.59
C LEU A 87 -22.06 25.80 4.78
N PRO A 88 -22.47 26.75 5.65
CA PRO A 88 -23.45 26.46 6.66
C PRO A 88 -24.74 25.89 6.06
N TYR A 89 -25.30 24.89 6.71
CA TYR A 89 -26.56 24.29 6.28
C TYR A 89 -27.63 24.55 7.34
N VAL A 90 -28.74 25.12 6.90
CA VAL A 90 -29.82 25.56 7.80
C VAL A 90 -31.14 25.08 7.26
N THR A 91 -31.82 24.22 8.00
CA THR A 91 -33.21 23.81 7.78
C THR A 91 -34.02 24.00 9.07
N PRO A 92 -35.35 23.92 9.03
CA PRO A 92 -36.18 24.04 10.23
C PRO A 92 -35.85 23.02 11.33
N THR A 93 -35.31 21.85 10.97
CA THR A 93 -35.06 20.71 11.90
C THR A 93 -33.61 20.34 12.04
N PHE A 94 -32.71 20.96 11.27
CA PHE A 94 -31.30 20.62 11.29
C PHE A 94 -30.43 21.82 10.90
N LEU A 95 -29.48 22.12 11.74
CA LEU A 95 -28.54 23.22 11.58
C LEU A 95 -27.13 22.65 11.64
N LYS A 96 -26.25 23.07 10.74
CA LYS A 96 -24.87 22.62 10.66
C LYS A 96 -23.95 23.80 10.36
N LEU A 97 -22.92 23.95 11.16
CA LEU A 97 -21.82 24.90 10.95
C LEU A 97 -20.48 24.13 10.96
N TYR A 98 -19.46 24.80 10.50
CA TYR A 98 -18.11 24.25 10.48
C TYR A 98 -17.17 25.13 11.32
N VAL A 99 -16.28 24.47 12.02
CA VAL A 99 -15.24 25.11 12.84
C VAL A 99 -13.88 24.52 12.49
N VAL A 100 -12.85 25.31 12.57
CA VAL A 100 -11.46 24.90 12.40
C VAL A 100 -10.86 24.60 13.76
N LYS A 101 -10.21 23.48 13.93
CA LYS A 101 -9.53 23.08 15.15
C LYS A 101 -8.48 24.10 15.57
N SER A 102 -8.26 24.21 16.89
CA SER A 102 -7.18 25.03 17.42
C SER A 102 -5.81 24.48 17.00
N GLU A 103 -4.80 25.33 17.00
CA GLU A 103 -3.43 24.97 16.63
C GLU A 103 -2.86 23.83 17.47
N ALA A 104 -3.27 23.73 18.74
CA ALA A 104 -2.87 22.63 19.63
C ALA A 104 -3.41 21.28 19.15
N PHE A 105 -4.70 21.20 18.82
CA PHE A 105 -5.31 19.97 18.29
C PHE A 105 -4.77 19.62 16.90
N GLN A 106 -4.54 20.62 16.05
CA GLN A 106 -3.91 20.39 14.73
C GLN A 106 -2.48 19.83 14.88
N ALA A 107 -1.72 20.30 15.87
CA ALA A 107 -0.38 19.78 16.13
C ALA A 107 -0.37 18.33 16.65
N GLU A 108 -1.38 17.95 17.43
CA GLU A 108 -1.57 16.56 17.86
C GLU A 108 -1.95 15.66 16.69
N ASP A 109 -2.91 16.09 15.88
CA ASP A 109 -3.31 15.37 14.66
C ASP A 109 -2.12 15.22 13.70
N ALA A 110 -1.32 16.25 13.49
CA ALA A 110 -0.15 16.22 12.63
C ALA A 110 0.88 15.17 13.07
N LYS A 111 1.11 15.02 14.39
CA LYS A 111 1.98 13.98 14.93
C LYS A 111 1.43 12.57 14.67
N ALA A 112 0.11 12.42 14.81
CA ALA A 112 -0.54 11.14 14.58
C ALA A 112 -0.50 10.77 13.09
N ILE A 113 -0.78 11.73 12.20
CA ILE A 113 -0.68 11.55 10.73
C ILE A 113 0.75 11.19 10.34
N ALA A 114 1.76 11.89 10.85
CA ALA A 114 3.16 11.59 10.55
C ALA A 114 3.52 10.15 10.90
N LYS A 115 3.11 9.69 12.08
CA LYS A 115 3.34 8.31 12.52
C LYS A 115 2.63 7.27 11.63
N GLU A 116 1.40 7.57 11.19
CA GLU A 116 0.66 6.67 10.30
C GLU A 116 1.29 6.62 8.90
N VAL A 117 1.73 7.75 8.36
CA VAL A 117 2.44 7.85 7.07
C VAL A 117 3.74 7.06 7.11
N GLU A 118 4.56 7.24 8.16
CA GLU A 118 5.81 6.50 8.33
C GLU A 118 5.57 5.00 8.42
N ALA A 119 4.59 4.57 9.23
CA ALA A 119 4.26 3.16 9.39
C ALA A 119 3.76 2.53 8.08
N LYS A 120 2.91 3.23 7.33
CA LYS A 120 2.41 2.79 6.03
C LYS A 120 3.54 2.69 5.01
N TYR A 121 4.38 3.73 4.93
CA TYR A 121 5.53 3.74 4.04
C TYR A 121 6.48 2.56 4.31
N GLN A 122 6.78 2.29 5.59
CA GLN A 122 7.64 1.17 5.97
C GLN A 122 6.99 -0.18 5.59
N ALA A 123 5.70 -0.35 5.84
CA ALA A 123 4.99 -1.56 5.46
C ALA A 123 4.96 -1.79 3.93
N ASP A 124 4.78 -0.72 3.16
CA ASP A 124 4.81 -0.79 1.69
C ASP A 124 6.23 -1.12 1.17
N LEU A 125 7.26 -0.58 1.82
CA LEU A 125 8.67 -0.84 1.52
C LEU A 125 9.01 -2.31 1.79
N ASP A 126 8.63 -2.83 2.97
CA ASP A 126 8.86 -4.21 3.36
C ASP A 126 8.13 -5.18 2.43
N ALA A 127 6.86 -4.90 2.12
CA ALA A 127 6.07 -5.71 1.19
C ALA A 127 6.63 -5.68 -0.25
N HIS A 128 7.25 -4.57 -0.67
CA HIS A 128 7.96 -4.52 -1.94
C HIS A 128 9.21 -5.39 -1.91
N ASN A 129 10.05 -5.25 -0.89
CA ASN A 129 11.29 -5.99 -0.76
C ASN A 129 11.06 -7.50 -0.61
N ASP A 130 10.03 -7.91 0.13
CA ASP A 130 9.63 -9.31 0.25
C ASP A 130 9.23 -9.92 -1.10
N ARG A 131 8.50 -9.16 -1.92
CA ARG A 131 8.18 -9.58 -3.31
C ARG A 131 9.41 -9.75 -4.16
N VAL A 132 10.38 -8.83 -4.03
CA VAL A 132 11.68 -8.89 -4.71
C VAL A 132 12.43 -10.16 -4.30
N PHE A 133 12.55 -10.41 -3.00
CA PHE A 133 13.19 -11.62 -2.49
C PHE A 133 12.53 -12.91 -2.96
N ALA A 134 11.19 -12.94 -2.97
CA ALA A 134 10.45 -14.11 -3.45
C ALA A 134 10.71 -14.37 -4.94
N GLN A 135 10.74 -13.33 -5.77
CA GLN A 135 11.02 -13.44 -7.21
C GLN A 135 12.45 -13.93 -7.47
N GLU A 136 13.44 -13.39 -6.80
CA GLU A 136 14.84 -13.82 -6.93
C GLU A 136 15.04 -15.27 -6.45
N ALA A 137 14.40 -15.64 -5.34
CA ALA A 137 14.46 -17.01 -4.85
C ALA A 137 13.84 -18.03 -5.83
N GLU A 138 12.74 -17.66 -6.48
CA GLU A 138 12.13 -18.46 -7.54
C GLU A 138 13.03 -18.56 -8.78
N ALA A 139 13.64 -17.46 -9.19
CA ALA A 139 14.56 -17.41 -10.33
C ALA A 139 15.79 -18.31 -10.08
N LEU A 140 16.40 -18.23 -8.91
CA LEU A 140 17.54 -19.09 -8.53
C LEU A 140 17.15 -20.57 -8.50
N LYS A 141 15.99 -20.93 -7.95
CA LYS A 141 15.52 -22.32 -7.96
C LYS A 141 15.30 -22.84 -9.39
N ALA A 142 14.78 -22.00 -10.28
CA ALA A 142 14.60 -22.38 -11.67
C ALA A 142 15.93 -22.56 -12.40
N GLU A 143 16.92 -21.73 -12.13
CA GLU A 143 18.28 -21.85 -12.66
C GLU A 143 18.96 -23.13 -12.17
N ASP A 144 18.93 -23.40 -10.86
CA ASP A 144 19.46 -24.63 -10.26
C ASP A 144 18.81 -25.90 -10.86
N ALA A 145 17.48 -25.86 -11.04
CA ALA A 145 16.76 -26.96 -11.67
C ALA A 145 17.15 -27.16 -13.13
N ALA A 146 17.38 -26.08 -13.88
CA ALA A 146 17.84 -26.16 -15.27
C ALA A 146 19.26 -26.73 -15.37
N ILE A 147 20.18 -26.31 -14.51
CA ILE A 147 21.55 -26.84 -14.44
C ILE A 147 21.52 -28.33 -14.09
N ALA A 148 20.74 -28.72 -13.06
CA ALA A 148 20.60 -30.13 -12.69
C ALA A 148 20.01 -30.99 -13.81
N ALA A 149 19.08 -30.46 -14.59
CA ALA A 149 18.52 -31.16 -15.75
C ALA A 149 19.56 -31.32 -16.86
N GLN A 150 20.37 -30.31 -17.14
CA GLN A 150 21.45 -30.38 -18.12
C GLN A 150 22.50 -31.44 -17.74
N LEU A 151 22.96 -31.42 -16.47
CA LEU A 151 23.91 -32.41 -16.00
C LEU A 151 23.40 -33.85 -16.12
N ARG A 152 22.12 -34.10 -15.79
CA ARG A 152 21.52 -35.40 -15.94
C ARG A 152 21.47 -35.84 -17.41
N ALA A 153 21.11 -34.93 -18.32
CA ALA A 153 21.08 -35.22 -19.75
C ALA A 153 22.47 -35.54 -20.32
N GLU A 154 23.52 -34.86 -19.88
CA GLU A 154 24.91 -35.14 -20.23
C GLU A 154 25.36 -36.50 -19.73
N ASP A 155 25.08 -36.81 -18.45
CA ASP A 155 25.40 -38.12 -17.85
C ASP A 155 24.69 -39.27 -18.61
N GLU A 156 23.41 -39.09 -18.92
CA GLU A 156 22.65 -40.09 -19.70
C GLU A 156 23.27 -40.29 -21.10
N GLN A 157 23.70 -39.23 -21.77
CA GLN A 157 24.37 -39.33 -23.09
C GLN A 157 25.71 -40.05 -22.99
N LEU A 158 26.50 -39.77 -21.95
CA LEU A 158 27.78 -40.46 -21.73
C LEU A 158 27.58 -41.96 -21.48
N VAL A 159 26.64 -42.32 -20.61
CA VAL A 159 26.31 -43.71 -20.29
C VAL A 159 25.83 -44.46 -21.59
N GLN A 160 24.98 -43.81 -22.39
CA GLN A 160 24.51 -44.38 -23.62
C GLN A 160 25.63 -44.54 -24.63
N ALA A 161 26.53 -43.58 -24.78
CA ALA A 161 27.69 -43.65 -25.67
C ALA A 161 28.66 -44.78 -25.28
N GLU A 162 28.91 -44.96 -23.97
CA GLU A 162 29.72 -46.08 -23.48
C GLU A 162 29.05 -47.44 -23.71
N PHE A 163 27.74 -47.51 -23.50
CA PHE A 163 27.00 -48.72 -23.79
C PHE A 163 27.09 -49.09 -25.26
N ASP A 164 26.84 -48.15 -26.17
CA ASP A 164 26.95 -48.36 -27.62
C ASP A 164 28.36 -48.78 -28.04
N LYS A 165 29.38 -48.20 -27.42
CA LYS A 165 30.79 -48.61 -27.66
C LYS A 165 31.03 -50.09 -27.28
N ARG A 166 30.58 -50.49 -26.10
CA ARG A 166 30.70 -51.90 -25.63
C ARG A 166 29.93 -52.88 -26.55
N VAL A 167 28.73 -52.49 -27.00
CA VAL A 167 27.94 -53.29 -27.96
C VAL A 167 28.69 -53.47 -29.27
N ARG A 168 29.25 -52.39 -29.84
CA ARG A 168 30.05 -52.46 -31.09
C ARG A 168 31.30 -53.29 -30.95
N GLU A 169 32.01 -53.19 -29.83
CA GLU A 169 33.21 -54.01 -29.53
C GLU A 169 32.85 -55.49 -29.43
N ARG A 170 31.74 -55.83 -28.77
CA ARG A 170 31.27 -57.21 -28.64
C ARG A 170 30.86 -57.81 -29.96
N ILE A 171 30.19 -57.05 -30.86
CA ILE A 171 29.82 -57.49 -32.21
C ILE A 171 31.08 -57.70 -33.05
N ARG A 172 32.10 -56.83 -32.94
CA ARG A 172 33.39 -57.02 -33.68
C ARG A 172 34.15 -58.25 -33.20
N GLY A 173 34.21 -58.46 -31.87
CA GLY A 173 34.85 -59.61 -31.31
C GLY A 173 34.20 -60.92 -31.67
N SER A 174 32.90 -60.99 -31.75
CA SER A 174 32.16 -62.20 -32.22
C SER A 174 32.37 -62.52 -33.69
N ARG A 175 32.63 -61.54 -34.56
CA ARG A 175 32.98 -61.78 -36.01
C ARG A 175 34.42 -62.23 -36.20
N ALA A 176 35.34 -61.93 -35.26
CA ALA A 176 36.74 -62.39 -35.37
C ALA A 176 36.92 -63.85 -34.95
N GLY A 177 36.04 -64.39 -34.10
CA GLY A 177 36.06 -65.79 -33.68
C GLY A 177 35.31 -66.80 -34.57
N ALA A 178 34.75 -66.34 -35.68
CA ALA A 178 33.98 -67.19 -36.64
C ALA A 178 34.69 -67.44 -37.98
N LYS A 179 36.03 -67.46 -37.98
CA LYS A 179 36.86 -67.91 -39.14
C LYS A 179 37.56 -69.17 -38.80
#